data_f68636e28848d3cf554b6b306a7a11a9
#
_entry.id   f68636e28848d3cf554b6b306a7a11a9
#
_cell.length_a   1.000
_cell.length_b   1.000
_cell.length_c   1.000
_cell.angle_alpha   90.00
_cell.angle_beta   90.00
_cell.angle_gamma   90.00
#
_symmetry.space_group_name_H-M   'P 1'
#
loop_
_entity.id
_entity.type
_entity.pdbx_description
1 polymer ?
#
loop_
_entity_poly.entity_id
_entity_poly.type
_entity_poly.pdbx_seq_one_letter_code
_entity_poly.pdbx_strand_id
1 'polypeptide(L)'
;WDRSRRAKDWHKIHKHDLNLYQLVDWVVNPATGPHLCSFVELVATKREQRTKWFVSHWWGEPVRDFVRCVENHAKIRGLAITSTYWVCAYANNQHELGKDLGKDPLKSSFARAMGMASGVLLMLDNMGPATPFTRIWCCFEEAVTILHLGSRPADEPLLFDIAAVDA
;
A
#
# COMPACT_ATOMS: atom_id res chain seq x y z
N TRP A 1 5.08 14.42 -19.62
CA TRP A 1 3.78 13.91 -19.14
C TRP A 1 2.74 13.88 -20.25
N ASP A 2 2.65 14.92 -21.07
CA ASP A 2 1.68 15.00 -22.20
C ASP A 2 1.89 13.93 -23.28
N ARG A 3 2.98 13.17 -23.21
CA ARG A 3 3.31 12.10 -24.16
C ARG A 3 2.95 10.71 -23.65
N SER A 4 2.37 10.60 -22.46
CA SER A 4 1.93 9.31 -21.94
C SER A 4 0.80 8.74 -22.80
N ARG A 5 0.67 7.41 -22.83
CA ARG A 5 -0.39 6.72 -23.58
C ARG A 5 -1.81 7.17 -23.19
N ARG A 6 -1.99 7.80 -22.03
CA ARG A 6 -3.26 8.31 -21.53
C ARG A 6 -3.53 9.78 -21.84
N ALA A 7 -2.59 10.50 -22.43
CA ALA A 7 -2.87 11.81 -23.00
C ALA A 7 -4.00 11.79 -24.05
N LYS A 8 -4.38 10.60 -24.52
CA LYS A 8 -5.53 10.42 -25.41
C LYS A 8 -6.87 10.73 -24.76
N ASP A 9 -6.97 10.66 -23.44
CA ASP A 9 -8.23 10.90 -22.72
C ASP A 9 -8.48 12.38 -22.42
N TRP A 10 -7.58 13.27 -22.86
CA TRP A 10 -7.71 14.74 -22.81
C TRP A 10 -8.04 15.33 -21.43
N HIS A 11 -8.05 14.55 -20.36
CA HIS A 11 -8.27 15.05 -19.02
C HIS A 11 -6.95 15.53 -18.43
N LYS A 12 -6.87 16.82 -18.15
CA LYS A 12 -5.77 17.36 -17.32
C LYS A 12 -5.88 16.75 -15.94
N ILE A 13 -4.94 15.88 -15.62
CA ILE A 13 -4.85 15.35 -14.26
C ILE A 13 -4.32 16.47 -13.38
N HIS A 14 -5.15 16.88 -12.47
CA HIS A 14 -4.72 17.77 -11.41
C HIS A 14 -3.98 16.95 -10.35
N LYS A 15 -2.96 17.57 -9.73
CA LYS A 15 -2.18 16.94 -8.66
C LYS A 15 -3.03 16.43 -7.49
N HIS A 16 -4.27 16.92 -7.40
CA HIS A 16 -5.24 16.54 -6.38
C HIS A 16 -5.99 15.25 -6.73
N ASP A 17 -5.99 14.86 -8.00
CA ASP A 17 -6.78 13.73 -8.51
C ASP A 17 -5.89 12.52 -8.86
N LEU A 18 -4.56 12.69 -8.81
CA LEU A 18 -3.61 11.62 -9.08
C LEU A 18 -3.78 10.51 -8.05
N ASN A 19 -4.11 9.31 -8.49
CA ASN A 19 -4.27 8.13 -7.67
C ASN A 19 -3.17 7.08 -7.95
N LEU A 20 -3.13 5.99 -7.16
CA LEU A 20 -2.09 4.97 -7.30
C LEU A 20 -2.20 4.16 -8.59
N TYR A 21 -3.39 3.96 -9.16
CA TYR A 21 -3.50 3.32 -10.48
C TYR A 21 -2.72 4.11 -11.53
N GLN A 22 -2.90 5.43 -11.56
CA GLN A 22 -2.20 6.31 -12.49
C GLN A 22 -0.70 6.39 -12.19
N LEU A 23 -0.34 6.44 -10.90
CA LEU A 23 1.06 6.47 -10.50
C LEU A 23 1.79 5.18 -10.90
N VAL A 24 1.16 4.02 -10.72
CA VAL A 24 1.72 2.74 -11.15
C VAL A 24 1.90 2.71 -12.66
N ASP A 25 0.88 3.08 -13.42
CA ASP A 25 0.94 3.05 -14.88
C ASP A 25 1.95 4.02 -15.49
N TRP A 26 2.14 5.17 -14.87
CA TRP A 26 2.92 6.25 -15.49
C TRP A 26 4.33 6.40 -14.92
N VAL A 27 4.56 5.93 -13.72
CA VAL A 27 5.84 6.08 -13.04
C VAL A 27 6.44 4.73 -12.68
N VAL A 28 5.72 3.91 -11.90
CA VAL A 28 6.27 2.65 -11.37
C VAL A 28 6.59 1.69 -12.52
N ASN A 29 5.60 1.35 -13.35
CA ASN A 29 5.79 0.39 -14.44
C ASN A 29 6.86 0.84 -15.46
N PRO A 30 6.87 2.09 -15.94
CA PRO A 30 7.94 2.53 -16.83
C PRO A 30 9.31 2.52 -16.20
N ALA A 31 9.43 2.84 -14.91
CA ALA A 31 10.71 2.87 -14.22
C ALA A 31 11.25 1.47 -13.94
N THR A 32 10.40 0.53 -13.56
CA THR A 32 10.79 -0.84 -13.19
C THR A 32 10.83 -1.81 -14.38
N GLY A 33 10.20 -1.46 -15.50
CA GLY A 33 10.11 -2.30 -16.69
C GLY A 33 11.44 -2.84 -17.21
N PRO A 34 12.52 -2.05 -17.33
CA PRO A 34 13.82 -2.54 -17.77
C PRO A 34 14.45 -3.61 -16.86
N HIS A 35 14.04 -3.65 -15.58
CA HIS A 35 14.60 -4.55 -14.57
C HIS A 35 13.63 -5.64 -14.13
N LEU A 36 12.35 -5.55 -14.50
CA LEU A 36 11.28 -6.47 -14.10
C LEU A 36 11.27 -6.72 -12.59
N CYS A 37 11.42 -5.67 -11.81
CA CYS A 37 11.49 -5.71 -10.35
C CYS A 37 10.39 -4.86 -9.71
N SER A 38 10.23 -4.92 -8.39
CA SER A 38 9.39 -3.98 -7.64
C SER A 38 10.02 -2.59 -7.60
N PHE A 39 9.22 -1.57 -7.32
CA PHE A 39 9.74 -0.21 -7.19
C PHE A 39 10.69 -0.07 -5.98
N VAL A 40 10.41 -0.78 -4.90
CA VAL A 40 11.29 -0.80 -3.73
C VAL A 40 12.66 -1.38 -4.07
N GLU A 41 12.73 -2.47 -4.83
CA GLU A 41 14.00 -3.05 -5.29
C GLU A 41 14.79 -2.08 -6.17
N LEU A 42 14.10 -1.30 -7.01
CA LEU A 42 14.75 -0.32 -7.87
C LEU A 42 15.40 0.83 -7.07
N VAL A 43 14.72 1.31 -6.01
CA VAL A 43 15.16 2.51 -5.26
C VAL A 43 15.87 2.18 -3.95
N ALA A 44 15.75 0.95 -3.44
CA ALA A 44 16.35 0.56 -2.18
C ALA A 44 17.88 0.64 -2.27
N THR A 45 18.45 1.40 -1.38
CA THR A 45 19.87 1.34 -1.09
C THR A 45 20.11 0.12 -0.20
N LYS A 46 21.32 -0.40 -0.17
CA LYS A 46 21.85 -1.64 0.46
C LYS A 46 21.28 -2.12 1.81
N ARG A 47 20.21 -1.55 2.34
CA ARG A 47 19.58 -1.97 3.60
C ARG A 47 18.29 -2.70 3.31
N GLU A 48 18.16 -3.89 3.88
CA GLU A 48 16.90 -4.60 3.97
C GLU A 48 15.86 -3.72 4.68
N GLN A 49 14.72 -3.50 4.02
CA GLN A 49 13.60 -2.78 4.59
C GLN A 49 12.57 -3.79 5.09
N ARG A 50 12.70 -4.20 6.36
CA ARG A 50 11.70 -5.08 6.99
C ARG A 50 10.38 -4.33 7.14
N THR A 51 9.30 -4.98 6.77
CA THR A 51 7.95 -4.44 6.93
C THR A 51 7.67 -4.17 8.41
N LYS A 52 7.44 -2.90 8.76
CA LYS A 52 6.99 -2.51 10.09
C LYS A 52 5.50 -2.27 10.13
N TRP A 53 4.97 -1.60 9.13
CA TRP A 53 3.54 -1.36 8.96
C TRP A 53 3.09 -1.87 7.60
N PHE A 54 2.05 -2.67 7.58
CA PHE A 54 1.32 -3.04 6.36
C PHE A 54 0.22 -2.02 6.12
N VAL A 55 0.06 -1.54 4.88
CA VAL A 55 -0.96 -0.55 4.54
C VAL A 55 -2.04 -1.19 3.68
N SER A 56 -3.25 -1.27 4.24
CA SER A 56 -4.47 -1.64 3.52
C SER A 56 -5.18 -0.37 3.07
N HIS A 57 -5.39 -0.21 1.77
CA HIS A 57 -5.96 1.02 1.22
C HIS A 57 -6.56 0.82 -0.17
N TRP A 58 -7.40 1.75 -0.59
CA TRP A 58 -7.92 1.79 -1.96
C TRP A 58 -7.00 2.60 -2.88
N TRP A 59 -6.61 2.02 -4.02
CA TRP A 59 -5.72 2.67 -4.98
C TRP A 59 -6.34 3.88 -5.70
N GLY A 60 -7.66 4.03 -5.66
CA GLY A 60 -8.37 5.15 -6.26
C GLY A 60 -8.37 6.42 -5.43
N GLU A 61 -7.90 6.38 -4.18
CA GLU A 61 -7.76 7.58 -3.38
C GLU A 61 -6.63 8.48 -3.93
N PRO A 62 -6.73 9.82 -3.76
CA PRO A 62 -5.66 10.72 -4.15
C PRO A 62 -4.35 10.39 -3.43
N VAL A 63 -3.25 10.28 -4.20
CA VAL A 63 -1.91 10.00 -3.62
C VAL A 63 -1.53 11.03 -2.54
N ARG A 64 -1.96 12.28 -2.69
CA ARG A 64 -1.75 13.31 -1.68
C ARG A 64 -2.38 12.94 -0.35
N ASP A 65 -3.58 12.41 -0.38
CA ASP A 65 -4.33 12.07 0.82
C ASP A 65 -3.75 10.81 1.45
N PHE A 66 -3.38 9.82 0.64
CA PHE A 66 -2.58 8.68 1.06
C PHE A 66 -1.30 9.09 1.81
N VAL A 67 -0.50 9.99 1.24
CA VAL A 67 0.74 10.47 1.88
C VAL A 67 0.44 11.16 3.21
N ARG A 68 -0.59 12.01 3.26
CA ARG A 68 -1.01 12.67 4.51
C ARG A 68 -1.41 11.68 5.60
N CYS A 69 -2.16 10.63 5.25
CA CYS A 69 -2.52 9.57 6.21
C CYS A 69 -1.27 8.89 6.79
N VAL A 70 -0.29 8.55 5.94
CA VAL A 70 0.97 7.93 6.39
C VAL A 70 1.74 8.87 7.31
N GLU A 71 1.89 10.14 6.93
CA GLU A 71 2.61 11.15 7.71
C GLU A 71 1.95 11.39 9.08
N ASN A 72 0.63 11.55 9.09
CA ASN A 72 -0.14 11.74 10.32
C ASN A 72 -0.06 10.52 11.23
N HIS A 73 -0.21 9.32 10.67
CA HIS A 73 -0.04 8.08 11.42
C HIS A 73 1.35 7.99 12.05
N ALA A 74 2.41 8.23 11.27
CA ALA A 74 3.78 8.21 11.77
C ALA A 74 3.98 9.22 12.92
N LYS A 75 3.43 10.43 12.80
CA LYS A 75 3.48 11.47 13.81
C LYS A 75 2.73 11.07 15.09
N ILE A 76 1.49 10.60 14.97
CA ILE A 76 0.63 10.21 16.11
C ILE A 76 1.29 9.04 16.88
N ARG A 77 1.86 8.08 16.17
CA ARG A 77 2.55 6.92 16.76
C ARG A 77 3.97 7.23 17.25
N GLY A 78 4.49 8.43 16.99
CA GLY A 78 5.88 8.78 17.34
C GLY A 78 6.91 7.89 16.65
N LEU A 79 6.65 7.49 15.39
CA LEU A 79 7.51 6.58 14.66
C LEU A 79 8.79 7.27 14.21
N ALA A 80 9.89 6.53 14.23
CA ALA A 80 11.15 7.01 13.68
C ALA A 80 11.04 7.23 12.17
N ILE A 81 11.81 8.20 11.61
CA ILE A 81 11.88 8.47 10.18
C ILE A 81 12.30 7.25 9.34
N THR A 82 12.93 6.28 9.97
CA THR A 82 13.34 5.01 9.35
C THR A 82 12.26 3.92 9.40
N SER A 83 11.07 4.23 9.94
CA SER A 83 9.97 3.26 9.98
C SER A 83 9.47 2.97 8.58
N THR A 84 9.28 1.71 8.27
CA THR A 84 8.93 1.24 6.93
C THR A 84 7.44 0.92 6.84
N TYR A 85 6.86 1.28 5.71
CA TYR A 85 5.49 0.95 5.34
C TYR A 85 5.50 0.07 4.11
N TRP A 86 4.85 -1.07 4.19
CA TRP A 86 4.63 -1.93 3.04
C TRP A 86 3.37 -1.47 2.29
N VAL A 87 3.57 -1.04 1.06
CA VAL A 87 2.50 -0.57 0.17
C VAL A 87 2.55 -1.44 -1.08
N CYS A 88 1.47 -2.15 -1.38
CA CYS A 88 1.43 -3.14 -2.45
C CYS A 88 1.85 -2.59 -3.83
N ALA A 89 1.53 -1.32 -4.11
CA ALA A 89 1.91 -0.65 -5.36
C ALA A 89 3.43 -0.55 -5.56
N TYR A 90 4.19 -0.46 -4.49
CA TYR A 90 5.65 -0.27 -4.52
C TYR A 90 6.42 -1.54 -4.18
N ALA A 91 5.87 -2.38 -3.31
CA ALA A 91 6.54 -3.55 -2.76
C ALA A 91 6.38 -4.80 -3.64
N ASN A 92 5.29 -4.92 -4.39
CA ASN A 92 5.11 -6.02 -5.32
C ASN A 92 5.71 -5.69 -6.70
N ASN A 93 6.20 -6.73 -7.37
CA ASN A 93 6.56 -6.62 -8.78
C ASN A 93 5.29 -6.49 -9.63
N GLN A 94 5.01 -5.29 -10.11
CA GLN A 94 3.80 -4.99 -10.88
C GLN A 94 3.76 -5.69 -12.26
N HIS A 95 4.89 -6.20 -12.74
CA HIS A 95 4.99 -6.94 -14.01
C HIS A 95 4.62 -8.41 -13.85
N GLU A 96 4.66 -8.96 -12.64
CA GLU A 96 4.46 -10.38 -12.35
C GLU A 96 3.50 -10.62 -11.15
N LEU A 97 2.51 -9.77 -10.97
CA LEU A 97 1.56 -9.85 -9.85
C LEU A 97 0.93 -11.24 -9.66
N GLY A 98 0.69 -11.96 -10.75
CA GLY A 98 0.14 -13.31 -10.68
C GLY A 98 1.04 -14.31 -9.94
N LYS A 99 2.36 -14.12 -9.96
CA LYS A 99 3.31 -14.92 -9.18
C LYS A 99 3.27 -14.58 -7.70
N ASP A 100 3.20 -13.28 -7.39
CA ASP A 100 3.18 -12.76 -6.02
C ASP A 100 1.88 -13.09 -5.27
N LEU A 101 0.76 -13.09 -5.99
CA LEU A 101 -0.54 -13.46 -5.45
C LEU A 101 -0.69 -14.96 -5.28
N GLY A 102 -0.17 -15.75 -6.23
CA GLY A 102 -0.29 -17.19 -6.21
C GLY A 102 -1.74 -17.70 -6.31
N LYS A 103 -1.94 -19.00 -6.05
CA LYS A 103 -3.29 -19.62 -6.01
C LYS A 103 -3.93 -19.58 -4.62
N ASP A 104 -3.12 -19.45 -3.58
CA ASP A 104 -3.55 -19.44 -2.18
C ASP A 104 -3.31 -18.04 -1.61
N PRO A 105 -4.37 -17.25 -1.33
CA PRO A 105 -4.23 -15.91 -0.79
C PRO A 105 -3.46 -15.84 0.53
N LEU A 106 -3.52 -16.90 1.36
CA LEU A 106 -2.78 -16.97 2.63
C LEU A 106 -1.28 -17.17 2.45
N LYS A 107 -0.82 -17.49 1.25
CA LYS A 107 0.60 -17.62 0.89
C LYS A 107 1.08 -16.47 -0.01
N SER A 108 0.20 -15.51 -0.29
CA SER A 108 0.52 -14.34 -1.11
C SER A 108 1.59 -13.45 -0.46
N SER A 109 2.14 -12.54 -1.25
CA SER A 109 3.03 -11.48 -0.76
C SER A 109 2.36 -10.62 0.31
N PHE A 110 1.05 -10.40 0.20
CA PHE A 110 0.24 -9.67 1.17
C PHE A 110 0.21 -10.37 2.53
N ALA A 111 -0.18 -11.64 2.56
CA ALA A 111 -0.23 -12.41 3.80
C ALA A 111 1.14 -12.52 4.47
N ARG A 112 2.20 -12.70 3.68
CA ARG A 112 3.59 -12.71 4.21
C ARG A 112 3.99 -11.36 4.79
N ALA A 113 3.67 -10.25 4.11
CA ALA A 113 3.96 -8.91 4.59
C ALA A 113 3.22 -8.59 5.88
N MET A 114 1.93 -8.94 5.98
CA MET A 114 1.16 -8.83 7.23
C MET A 114 1.73 -9.69 8.35
N GLY A 115 2.15 -10.90 8.05
CA GLY A 115 2.80 -11.80 9.02
C GLY A 115 4.09 -11.23 9.61
N MET A 116 4.84 -10.43 8.84
CA MET A 116 6.08 -9.78 9.28
C MET A 116 5.86 -8.41 9.93
N ALA A 117 4.72 -7.76 9.66
CA ALA A 117 4.45 -6.42 10.14
C ALA A 117 4.21 -6.37 11.65
N SER A 118 4.64 -5.30 12.30
CA SER A 118 4.27 -5.01 13.69
C SER A 118 2.85 -4.46 13.80
N GLY A 119 2.30 -3.92 12.72
CA GLY A 119 0.95 -3.41 12.67
C GLY A 119 0.40 -3.29 11.26
N VAL A 120 -0.92 -3.17 11.18
CA VAL A 120 -1.67 -2.90 9.96
C VAL A 120 -2.30 -1.52 10.08
N LEU A 121 -2.15 -0.71 9.05
CA LEU A 121 -2.78 0.59 8.89
C LEU A 121 -3.86 0.47 7.81
N LEU A 122 -5.12 0.54 8.20
CA LEU A 122 -6.25 0.65 7.29
C LEU A 122 -6.50 2.13 6.99
N MET A 123 -6.48 2.50 5.72
CA MET A 123 -6.82 3.85 5.28
C MET A 123 -8.23 3.90 4.73
N LEU A 124 -9.02 4.83 5.26
CA LEU A 124 -10.36 5.13 4.79
C LEU A 124 -10.32 6.36 3.88
N ASP A 125 -10.89 6.23 2.71
CA ASP A 125 -11.06 7.37 1.81
C ASP A 125 -12.27 8.23 2.24
N ASN A 126 -12.28 9.50 1.84
CA ASN A 126 -13.35 10.45 2.12
C ASN A 126 -14.39 10.55 0.99
N MET A 127 -14.26 9.73 -0.05
CA MET A 127 -15.12 9.82 -1.25
C MET A 127 -16.38 8.98 -1.17
N GLY A 128 -16.56 8.22 -0.11
CA GLY A 128 -17.73 7.33 0.01
C GLY A 128 -17.78 6.54 1.30
N PRO A 129 -18.68 5.56 1.43
CA PRO A 129 -18.81 4.77 2.64
C PRO A 129 -17.63 3.79 2.79
N ALA A 130 -16.44 4.30 3.13
CA ALA A 130 -15.26 3.49 3.41
C ALA A 130 -15.00 2.43 2.32
N THR A 131 -14.64 2.89 1.12
CA THR A 131 -14.39 2.05 -0.07
C THR A 131 -13.54 0.79 0.21
N PRO A 132 -12.52 0.79 1.10
CA PRO A 132 -11.80 -0.44 1.44
C PRO A 132 -12.71 -1.59 1.84
N PHE A 133 -13.76 -1.37 2.62
CA PHE A 133 -14.70 -2.42 3.04
C PHE A 133 -15.58 -2.99 1.92
N THR A 134 -15.58 -2.38 0.75
CA THR A 134 -16.28 -2.88 -0.44
C THR A 134 -15.37 -3.64 -1.40
N ARG A 135 -14.07 -3.75 -1.08
CA ARG A 135 -13.06 -4.38 -1.94
C ARG A 135 -12.59 -5.70 -1.35
N ILE A 136 -12.67 -6.74 -2.16
CA ILE A 136 -12.35 -8.11 -1.72
C ILE A 136 -10.93 -8.25 -1.13
N TRP A 137 -9.95 -7.53 -1.68
CA TRP A 137 -8.57 -7.59 -1.18
C TRP A 137 -8.43 -6.89 0.18
N CYS A 138 -9.01 -5.70 0.33
CA CYS A 138 -8.99 -5.01 1.62
C CYS A 138 -9.76 -5.82 2.68
N CYS A 139 -10.93 -6.37 2.35
CA CYS A 139 -11.66 -7.26 3.26
C CYS A 139 -10.85 -8.51 3.65
N PHE A 140 -10.10 -9.09 2.71
CA PHE A 140 -9.19 -10.20 3.00
C PHE A 140 -8.08 -9.77 3.96
N GLU A 141 -7.44 -8.63 3.72
CA GLU A 141 -6.38 -8.07 4.56
C GLU A 141 -6.89 -7.83 5.99
N GLU A 142 -8.09 -7.29 6.14
CA GLU A 142 -8.73 -7.07 7.44
C GLU A 142 -9.08 -8.38 8.14
N ALA A 143 -9.65 -9.35 7.41
CA ALA A 143 -9.97 -10.66 7.96
C ALA A 143 -8.69 -11.37 8.47
N VAL A 144 -7.61 -11.34 7.70
CA VAL A 144 -6.31 -11.90 8.10
C VAL A 144 -5.75 -11.13 9.31
N THR A 145 -5.90 -9.81 9.34
CA THR A 145 -5.48 -8.99 10.48
C THR A 145 -6.20 -9.40 11.75
N ILE A 146 -7.52 -9.53 11.72
CA ILE A 146 -8.34 -9.94 12.86
C ILE A 146 -7.96 -11.34 13.34
N LEU A 147 -7.72 -12.27 12.43
CA LEU A 147 -7.26 -13.63 12.77
C LEU A 147 -5.88 -13.62 13.45
N HIS A 148 -4.98 -12.72 13.02
CA HIS A 148 -3.64 -12.60 13.61
C HIS A 148 -3.62 -11.84 14.94
N LEU A 149 -4.58 -10.94 15.20
CA LEU A 149 -4.65 -10.19 16.46
C LEU A 149 -4.68 -11.12 17.69
N GLY A 150 -5.35 -12.28 17.58
CA GLY A 150 -5.46 -13.25 18.68
C GLY A 150 -4.37 -14.33 18.69
N SER A 151 -3.50 -14.40 17.68
CA SER A 151 -2.53 -15.48 17.52
C SER A 151 -1.09 -15.11 17.88
N ARG A 152 -0.82 -13.82 18.12
CA ARG A 152 0.51 -13.34 18.50
C ARG A 152 0.74 -13.38 20.01
N PRO A 153 2.00 -13.51 20.44
CA PRO A 153 2.36 -13.39 21.85
C PRO A 153 1.88 -12.05 22.44
N ALA A 154 1.50 -12.04 23.70
CA ALA A 154 0.99 -10.84 24.38
C ALA A 154 2.01 -9.70 24.48
N ASP A 155 3.29 -10.01 24.44
CA ASP A 155 4.42 -9.07 24.45
C ASP A 155 4.74 -8.49 23.05
N GLU A 156 4.23 -9.11 21.98
CA GLU A 156 4.38 -8.63 20.60
C GLU A 156 3.02 -8.59 19.87
N PRO A 157 2.02 -7.84 20.36
CA PRO A 157 0.71 -7.81 19.74
C PRO A 157 0.77 -7.19 18.36
N LEU A 158 -0.03 -7.71 17.42
CA LEU A 158 -0.25 -7.01 16.16
C LEU A 158 -1.06 -5.74 16.44
N LEU A 159 -0.53 -4.60 16.03
CA LEU A 159 -1.25 -3.33 16.12
C LEU A 159 -2.22 -3.20 14.93
N PHE A 160 -3.37 -2.60 15.16
CA PHE A 160 -4.33 -2.28 14.08
C PHE A 160 -4.81 -0.85 14.23
N ASP A 161 -4.46 -0.02 13.27
CA ASP A 161 -4.83 1.39 13.23
C ASP A 161 -5.71 1.69 12.03
N ILE A 162 -6.62 2.63 12.21
CA ILE A 162 -7.47 3.16 11.16
C ILE A 162 -7.14 4.64 11.00
N ALA A 163 -6.86 5.07 9.78
CA ALA A 163 -6.63 6.47 9.45
C ALA A 163 -7.60 6.93 8.36
N ALA A 164 -8.05 8.17 8.48
CA ALA A 164 -8.80 8.86 7.44
C ALA A 164 -8.17 10.24 7.22
N VAL A 165 -8.36 10.79 6.02
CA VAL A 165 -8.02 12.19 5.77
C VAL A 165 -9.11 13.06 6.40
N ASP A 166 -8.71 13.96 7.28
CA ASP A 166 -9.62 14.99 7.78
C ASP A 166 -10.07 15.88 6.61
N ALA A 167 -11.38 16.08 6.51
CA ALA A 167 -12.01 16.88 5.47
C ALA A 167 -11.69 18.38 5.64
#